data_7cde7a57a27139beffcebd9ceed2f914
#
_entry.id   7cde7a57a27139beffcebd9ceed2f914
#
_cell.length_a   1.000
_cell.length_b   1.000
_cell.length_c   1.000
_cell.angle_alpha   90.00
_cell.angle_beta   90.00
_cell.angle_gamma   90.00
#
_symmetry.space_group_name_H-M   'P 1'
#
loop_
_entity.id
_entity.type
_entity.pdbx_description
1 polymer ?
#
loop_
_entity_poly.entity_id
_entity_poly.type
_entity_poly.pdbx_seq_one_letter_code
_entity_poly.pdbx_strand_id
1 'polypeptide(L)'
;MNPEEDDIERYEEQRELELFREYRDIVPMFAYVVETERRFYLANTVELNQRQDGWVEVVLGDAWVWDMWRPARLVSNVRVLTRHDVNVEELRQEDTMQLPD
;
A
#
# COMPACT_ATOMS: atom_id res chain seq x y z
N MET A 1 5.14 15.42 -31.30
CA MET A 1 4.82 15.16 -29.88
C MET A 1 4.06 16.35 -29.31
N ASN A 2 2.94 16.10 -28.63
CA ASN A 2 2.10 17.16 -28.08
C ASN A 2 2.71 17.68 -26.76
N PRO A 3 2.99 18.98 -26.61
CA PRO A 3 3.54 19.51 -25.35
C PRO A 3 2.67 19.22 -24.12
N GLU A 4 1.36 19.14 -24.28
CA GLU A 4 0.45 18.79 -23.18
C GLU A 4 0.65 17.38 -22.69
N GLU A 5 0.92 16.42 -23.59
CA GLU A 5 1.22 15.04 -23.21
C GLU A 5 2.53 14.94 -22.46
N ASP A 6 3.55 15.68 -22.85
CA ASP A 6 4.83 15.72 -22.14
C ASP A 6 4.67 16.28 -20.73
N ASP A 7 3.85 17.31 -20.55
CA ASP A 7 3.61 17.91 -19.24
C ASP A 7 2.84 16.96 -18.33
N ILE A 8 1.89 16.20 -18.86
CA ILE A 8 1.13 15.20 -18.11
C ILE A 8 2.05 14.06 -17.68
N GLU A 9 2.87 13.55 -18.57
CA GLU A 9 3.82 12.47 -18.28
C GLU A 9 4.81 12.88 -17.19
N ARG A 10 5.35 14.09 -17.24
CA ARG A 10 6.25 14.61 -16.22
C ARG A 10 5.57 14.74 -14.88
N TYR A 11 4.32 15.17 -14.88
CA TYR A 11 3.52 15.30 -13.66
C TYR A 11 3.29 13.94 -13.01
N GLU A 12 2.93 12.95 -13.80
CA GLU A 12 2.72 11.59 -13.32
C GLU A 12 4.00 10.97 -12.77
N GLU A 13 5.12 11.12 -13.49
CA GLU A 13 6.44 10.65 -13.05
C GLU A 13 6.84 11.27 -11.73
N GLN A 14 6.60 12.56 -11.57
CA GLN A 14 6.92 13.26 -10.34
C GLN A 14 6.06 12.76 -9.18
N ARG A 15 4.77 12.54 -9.40
CA ARG A 15 3.86 11.99 -8.40
C ARG A 15 4.25 10.59 -7.98
N GLU A 16 4.65 9.77 -8.93
CA GLU A 16 5.12 8.42 -8.67
C GLU A 16 6.41 8.43 -7.84
N LEU A 17 7.35 9.31 -8.18
CA LEU A 17 8.59 9.46 -7.43
C LEU A 17 8.33 9.89 -5.98
N GLU A 18 7.41 10.83 -5.77
CA GLU A 18 7.00 11.25 -4.44
C GLU A 18 6.43 10.08 -3.63
N LEU A 19 5.62 9.24 -4.27
CA LEU A 19 5.03 8.06 -3.67
C LEU A 19 6.10 7.06 -3.20
N PHE A 20 7.11 6.79 -4.05
CA PHE A 20 8.22 5.91 -3.69
C PHE A 20 9.06 6.46 -2.54
N ARG A 21 9.29 7.76 -2.53
CA ARG A 21 10.02 8.40 -1.43
C ARG A 21 9.27 8.31 -0.13
N GLU A 22 7.97 8.57 -0.16
CA GLU A 22 7.10 8.45 1.00
C GLU A 22 7.09 7.01 1.52
N TYR A 23 6.90 6.04 0.63
CA TYR A 23 6.95 4.62 0.97
C TYR A 23 8.25 4.24 1.67
N ARG A 24 9.39 4.61 1.11
CA ARG A 24 10.71 4.31 1.67
C ARG A 24 10.84 4.83 3.10
N ASP A 25 10.33 6.04 3.33
CA ASP A 25 10.47 6.70 4.62
C ASP A 25 9.53 6.12 5.69
N ILE A 26 8.36 5.65 5.29
CA ILE A 26 7.33 5.19 6.24
C ILE A 26 7.28 3.67 6.45
N VAL A 27 7.81 2.87 5.51
CA VAL A 27 7.70 1.41 5.60
C VAL A 27 8.20 0.85 6.93
N PRO A 28 9.28 1.39 7.57
CA PRO A 28 9.71 0.87 8.85
C PRO A 28 8.74 1.10 10.00
N MET A 29 7.74 1.95 9.81
CA MET A 29 6.73 2.26 10.83
C MET A 29 5.58 1.25 10.85
N PHE A 30 5.55 0.33 9.89
CA PHE A 30 4.42 -0.59 9.74
C PHE A 30 4.81 -2.04 9.99
N ALA A 31 3.85 -2.82 10.49
CA ALA A 31 4.05 -4.22 10.83
C ALA A 31 3.72 -5.18 9.69
N TYR A 32 2.87 -4.77 8.76
CA TYR A 32 2.36 -5.66 7.71
C TYR A 32 2.33 -4.99 6.35
N VAL A 33 2.60 -5.81 5.34
CA VAL A 33 2.30 -5.50 3.94
C VAL A 33 1.05 -6.29 3.57
N VAL A 34 0.09 -5.63 2.97
CA VAL A 34 -1.15 -6.27 2.51
C VAL A 34 -1.31 -5.99 1.03
N GLU A 35 -1.46 -7.05 0.26
CA GLU A 35 -1.63 -6.94 -1.19
C GLU A 35 -2.95 -7.56 -1.60
N THR A 36 -3.77 -6.77 -2.28
CA THR A 36 -4.99 -7.24 -2.92
C THR A 36 -4.79 -7.19 -4.44
N GLU A 37 -5.74 -7.70 -5.20
CA GLU A 37 -5.65 -7.66 -6.67
C GLU A 37 -5.51 -6.26 -7.23
N ARG A 38 -5.94 -5.24 -6.48
CA ARG A 38 -5.97 -3.86 -6.97
C ARG A 38 -4.96 -2.95 -6.33
N ARG A 39 -4.62 -3.19 -5.07
CA ARG A 39 -3.82 -2.24 -4.30
C ARG A 39 -2.88 -2.92 -3.33
N PHE A 40 -1.89 -2.16 -3.00
CA PHE A 40 -0.88 -2.48 -2.00
C PHE A 40 -1.09 -1.57 -0.80
N TYR A 41 -0.98 -2.13 0.40
CA TYR A 41 -1.15 -1.39 1.65
C TYR A 41 -0.04 -1.73 2.62
N LEU A 42 0.30 -0.77 3.46
CA LEU A 42 1.01 -1.03 4.71
C LEU A 42 0.01 -0.85 5.85
N ALA A 43 0.13 -1.64 6.92
CA ALA A 43 -0.77 -1.53 8.05
C ALA A 43 -0.11 -1.99 9.33
N ASN A 44 -0.59 -1.51 10.47
CA ASN A 44 -0.14 -1.97 11.79
C ASN A 44 -1.04 -3.07 12.35
N THR A 45 -2.29 -3.13 11.91
CA THR A 45 -3.18 -4.23 12.25
C THR A 45 -3.92 -4.71 11.02
N VAL A 46 -4.14 -6.03 10.93
CA VAL A 46 -4.85 -6.66 9.82
C VAL A 46 -5.85 -7.65 10.40
N GLU A 47 -7.09 -7.54 9.98
CA GLU A 47 -8.13 -8.49 10.31
C GLU A 47 -8.79 -8.97 9.01
N LEU A 48 -8.89 -10.29 8.84
CA LEU A 48 -9.51 -10.91 7.67
C LEU A 48 -10.78 -11.63 8.12
N ASN A 49 -11.90 -11.20 7.58
CA ASN A 49 -13.20 -11.80 7.89
C ASN A 49 -13.81 -12.39 6.64
N GLN A 50 -13.95 -13.73 6.63
CA GLN A 50 -14.59 -14.41 5.51
C GLN A 50 -16.10 -14.32 5.66
N ARG A 51 -16.77 -13.83 4.62
CA ARG A 51 -18.22 -13.70 4.59
C ARG A 51 -18.84 -14.92 3.91
N GLN A 52 -20.11 -15.17 4.23
CA GLN A 52 -20.86 -16.29 3.67
C GLN A 52 -21.11 -16.16 2.17
N ASP A 53 -21.09 -14.94 1.67
CA ASP A 53 -21.32 -14.63 0.26
C ASP A 53 -20.07 -14.78 -0.63
N GLY A 54 -18.98 -15.29 -0.06
CA GLY A 54 -17.71 -15.47 -0.78
C GLY A 54 -16.82 -14.25 -0.80
N TRP A 55 -17.26 -13.14 -0.22
CA TRP A 55 -16.42 -11.95 -0.06
C TRP A 55 -15.54 -12.07 1.17
N VAL A 56 -14.36 -11.50 1.08
CA VAL A 56 -13.45 -11.34 2.22
C VAL A 56 -13.42 -9.87 2.59
N GLU A 57 -13.64 -9.60 3.87
CA GLU A 57 -13.49 -8.27 4.42
C GLU A 57 -12.10 -8.15 5.02
N VAL A 58 -11.34 -7.16 4.56
CA VAL A 58 -10.01 -6.85 5.06
C VAL A 58 -10.11 -5.54 5.84
N VAL A 59 -9.82 -5.58 7.13
CA VAL A 59 -9.85 -4.39 7.98
C VAL A 59 -8.42 -4.07 8.38
N LEU A 60 -7.96 -2.89 7.97
CA LEU A 60 -6.60 -2.42 8.24
C LEU A 60 -6.64 -1.25 9.22
N GLY A 61 -5.83 -1.34 10.26
CA GLY A 61 -5.67 -0.24 11.23
C GLY A 61 -4.33 0.44 11.05
N ASP A 62 -4.32 1.76 11.17
CA ASP A 62 -3.13 2.60 10.97
C ASP A 62 -2.43 2.19 9.68
N ALA A 63 -3.03 2.58 8.55
CA ALA A 63 -2.62 2.09 7.25
C ALA A 63 -2.07 3.20 6.35
N TRP A 64 -1.26 2.78 5.39
CA TRP A 64 -0.81 3.60 4.27
C TRP A 64 -1.23 2.92 2.98
N VAL A 65 -1.82 3.71 2.07
CA VAL A 65 -2.38 3.20 0.82
C VAL A 65 -1.48 3.59 -0.35
N TRP A 66 -1.06 2.60 -1.12
CA TRP A 66 -0.27 2.84 -2.34
C TRP A 66 -1.21 3.37 -3.44
N ASP A 67 -1.39 4.67 -3.46
CA ASP A 67 -2.23 5.35 -4.43
C ASP A 67 -1.75 6.80 -4.58
N MET A 68 -1.08 7.08 -5.70
CA MET A 68 -0.47 8.40 -5.93
C MET A 68 -1.49 9.52 -6.09
N TRP A 69 -2.73 9.17 -6.39
CA TRP A 69 -3.79 10.15 -6.60
C TRP A 69 -4.63 10.42 -5.35
N ARG A 70 -4.39 9.65 -4.31
CA ARG A 70 -5.14 9.77 -3.06
C ARG A 70 -4.66 11.00 -2.27
N PRO A 71 -5.58 11.91 -1.85
CA PRO A 71 -5.18 13.11 -1.10
C PRO A 71 -4.58 12.79 0.27
N ALA A 72 -5.03 11.71 0.93
CA ALA A 72 -4.48 11.27 2.20
C ALA A 72 -4.17 9.79 2.13
N ARG A 73 -2.89 9.43 2.12
CA ARG A 73 -2.45 8.03 2.07
C ARG A 73 -2.34 7.39 3.44
N LEU A 74 -2.05 8.18 4.48
CA LEU A 74 -2.04 7.71 5.86
C LEU A 74 -3.45 7.83 6.42
N VAL A 75 -4.03 6.71 6.83
CA VAL A 75 -5.42 6.66 7.31
C VAL A 75 -5.52 5.75 8.53
N SER A 76 -6.43 6.09 9.46
CA SER A 76 -6.61 5.33 10.69
C SER A 76 -7.21 3.96 10.44
N ASN A 77 -8.12 3.86 9.48
CA ASN A 77 -8.83 2.63 9.17
C ASN A 77 -9.12 2.54 7.68
N VAL A 78 -8.92 1.35 7.14
CA VAL A 78 -9.32 1.02 5.77
C VAL A 78 -10.09 -0.29 5.83
N ARG A 79 -11.23 -0.33 5.16
CA ARG A 79 -12.01 -1.55 5.01
C ARG A 79 -12.13 -1.87 3.52
N VAL A 80 -11.63 -3.02 3.14
CA VAL A 80 -11.62 -3.47 1.74
C VAL A 80 -12.45 -4.74 1.63
N LEU A 81 -13.30 -4.82 0.63
CA LEU A 81 -14.05 -6.02 0.29
C LEU A 81 -13.49 -6.59 -1.02
N THR A 82 -13.12 -7.86 -1.01
CA THR A 82 -12.58 -8.53 -2.19
C THR A 82 -13.08 -9.97 -2.28
N ARG A 83 -13.19 -10.51 -3.48
CA ARG A 83 -13.47 -11.93 -3.73
C ARG A 83 -12.22 -12.69 -4.10
N HIS A 84 -11.09 -12.01 -4.20
CA HIS A 84 -9.83 -12.57 -4.63
C HIS A 84 -8.91 -12.80 -3.44
N ASP A 85 -7.82 -13.47 -3.68
CA ASP A 85 -6.83 -13.74 -2.65
C ASP A 85 -6.23 -12.46 -2.10
N VAL A 86 -5.98 -12.47 -0.80
CA VAL A 86 -5.31 -11.39 -0.10
C VAL A 86 -3.98 -11.94 0.42
N ASN A 87 -2.89 -11.27 0.06
CA ASN A 87 -1.57 -11.62 0.55
C ASN A 87 -1.21 -10.71 1.72
N VAL A 88 -0.87 -11.32 2.86
CA VAL A 88 -0.43 -10.58 4.05
C VAL A 88 0.97 -11.04 4.41
N GLU A 89 1.88 -10.11 4.51
CA GLU A 89 3.26 -10.38 4.90
C GLU A 89 3.59 -9.58 6.15
N GLU A 90 4.14 -10.25 7.14
CA GLU A 90 4.61 -9.59 8.35
C GLU A 90 6.01 -9.05 8.14
N LEU A 91 6.18 -7.77 8.44
CA LEU A 91 7.47 -7.09 8.35
C LEU A 91 8.17 -7.14 9.70
N ARG A 92 9.31 -7.83 9.77
CA ARG A 92 10.15 -7.88 10.95
C ARG A 92 11.53 -7.37 10.62
N GLN A 93 11.98 -6.35 11.33
CA GLN A 93 13.31 -5.78 11.09
C GLN A 93 14.41 -6.79 11.35
N GLU A 94 14.23 -7.64 12.36
CA GLU A 94 15.18 -8.70 12.71
C GLU A 94 15.33 -9.77 11.63
N ASP A 95 14.34 -9.91 10.75
CA ASP A 95 14.38 -10.87 9.66
C ASP A 95 14.99 -10.27 8.38
N THR A 96 15.34 -8.99 8.43
CA THR A 96 15.94 -8.31 7.29
C THR A 96 17.39 -8.72 7.13
N MET A 97 17.73 -9.26 5.95
CA MET A 97 19.10 -9.62 5.64
C MET A 97 19.94 -8.36 5.46
N GLN A 98 21.05 -8.28 6.21
CA GLN A 98 22.00 -7.20 6.04
C GLN A 98 22.95 -7.52 4.90
N LEU A 99 23.00 -6.63 3.92
CA LEU A 99 23.95 -6.77 2.84
C LEU A 99 25.31 -6.22 3.29
N PRO A 100 26.42 -6.90 2.94
CA PRO A 100 27.75 -6.38 3.22
C PRO A 100 27.99 -5.06 2.47
N ASP A 101 28.62 -4.14 3.14
CA ASP A 101 28.97 -2.85 2.54
C ASP A 101 30.05 -3.00 1.46
#